data_98d8e454ee478e94d9d111eb6f1394d1
#
_entry.id   98d8e454ee478e94d9d111eb6f1394d1
#
_cell.length_a   1.000
_cell.length_b   1.000
_cell.length_c   1.000
_cell.angle_alpha   90.00
_cell.angle_beta   90.00
_cell.angle_gamma   90.00
#
_symmetry.space_group_name_H-M   'P 1'
#
loop_
_entity.id
_entity.type
_entity.pdbx_description
1 polymer ?
#
loop_
_entity_poly.entity_id
_entity_poly.type
_entity_poly.pdbx_seq_one_letter_code
_entity_poly.pdbx_strand_id
1 'polypeptide(L)'
;MDDFNQLYVHFISGFSEKPANLDYLVEINYGSFKKFLTVKKGQYILEKIDEYRQGQSFQVFYRGVEIFNQQLTSDVDEFKRKNKVIKHNSGINKKKNIIAHFVDGPFLEIKEDGDNLYNVQFINKKNNKIEFEINLKSNHWCRSAKKYYIDWLVKIKGIDNDFYYEYDLDFKGKQAMICFESKSLGDSLAWIPYVEKFRKENNCEVVCSTFHNDLFKSEYPNIKFVLPGTSVDNVYALYRLGIFYDDKRNIDYTKHITDPKKEPLLKVASDILGLSYEELRPKLKKLGKKKQKRVCIGIHSTAQCKYWNNPTGWQDVVDYLKNKGYEVRLLSKEENGYMGNTHPTGITLQPTGSIEKLIKTLQESELFIGISSGLSWLSWATETPTVIISGFTDVDLEPIDGVTRIINKNVCNSCWSNHDFDPGDWNWCPELKGTENQFECSKSITSDQVIDEIKKLI
;
A
#
# COMPACT_ATOMS: atom_id res chain seq x y z
N MET A 1 -15.23 -18.75 -34.95
CA MET A 1 -14.58 -19.19 -33.70
C MET A 1 -13.37 -18.32 -33.54
N ASP A 2 -13.53 -17.17 -32.93
CA ASP A 2 -12.42 -16.25 -32.72
C ASP A 2 -11.99 -16.36 -31.25
N ASP A 3 -10.89 -17.11 -31.05
CA ASP A 3 -10.26 -17.23 -29.77
C ASP A 3 -9.47 -15.95 -29.45
N PHE A 4 -10.07 -15.07 -28.68
CA PHE A 4 -9.40 -13.88 -28.19
C PHE A 4 -8.51 -14.24 -26.98
N ASN A 5 -7.23 -14.37 -27.21
CA ASN A 5 -6.23 -14.39 -26.15
C ASN A 5 -5.84 -12.94 -25.84
N GLN A 6 -6.31 -12.39 -24.72
CA GLN A 6 -5.91 -11.07 -24.26
C GLN A 6 -4.96 -11.23 -23.09
N LEU A 7 -3.74 -10.72 -23.22
CA LEU A 7 -2.77 -10.59 -22.14
C LEU A 7 -2.88 -9.17 -21.56
N TYR A 8 -3.20 -9.07 -20.28
CA TYR A 8 -3.22 -7.81 -19.56
C TYR A 8 -1.86 -7.63 -18.89
N VAL A 9 -1.07 -6.68 -19.37
CA VAL A 9 0.19 -6.30 -18.70
C VAL A 9 -0.07 -5.08 -17.85
N HIS A 10 -0.01 -5.29 -16.53
CA HIS A 10 -0.25 -4.25 -15.54
C HIS A 10 1.09 -3.66 -15.10
N PHE A 11 1.46 -2.49 -15.59
CA PHE A 11 2.61 -1.76 -15.10
C PHE A 11 2.21 -0.94 -13.87
N ILE A 12 2.63 -1.40 -12.68
CA ILE A 12 2.51 -0.63 -11.45
C ILE A 12 3.71 0.29 -11.40
N SER A 13 3.50 1.59 -11.64
CA SER A 13 4.56 2.60 -11.52
C SER A 13 4.84 2.89 -10.04
N GLY A 14 5.53 1.96 -9.37
CA GLY A 14 6.00 2.11 -7.99
C GLY A 14 7.44 2.65 -7.88
N PHE A 15 7.99 3.24 -8.92
CA PHE A 15 9.31 3.85 -8.88
C PHE A 15 9.19 5.33 -8.51
N SER A 16 9.48 5.65 -7.25
CA SER A 16 9.68 6.99 -6.75
C SER A 16 11.08 7.50 -7.08
N GLU A 17 11.47 7.46 -8.34
CA GLU A 17 12.59 8.25 -8.82
C GLU A 17 12.05 9.19 -9.88
N LYS A 18 11.86 10.45 -9.46
CA LYS A 18 11.43 11.64 -10.20
C LYS A 18 10.53 11.35 -11.39
N PRO A 19 9.31 11.83 -11.39
CA PRO A 19 8.52 11.88 -12.59
C PRO A 19 9.18 12.89 -13.52
N ALA A 20 10.13 12.46 -14.31
CA ALA A 20 10.35 13.16 -15.54
C ALA A 20 9.02 13.05 -16.32
N ASN A 21 8.57 14.15 -16.93
CA ASN A 21 7.48 14.22 -17.90
C ASN A 21 7.82 13.39 -19.15
N LEU A 22 8.16 12.11 -19.00
CA LEU A 22 8.65 11.26 -20.06
C LEU A 22 7.69 10.09 -20.22
N ASP A 23 7.17 9.97 -21.41
CA ASP A 23 6.57 8.76 -21.89
C ASP A 23 7.59 7.61 -21.77
N TYR A 24 7.17 6.47 -21.20
CA TYR A 24 8.03 5.30 -21.07
C TYR A 24 7.99 4.49 -22.37
N LEU A 25 9.15 4.33 -23.02
CA LEU A 25 9.28 3.39 -24.12
C LEU A 25 9.56 2.00 -23.53
N VAL A 26 8.63 1.08 -23.75
CA VAL A 26 8.72 -0.31 -23.32
C VAL A 26 8.91 -1.19 -24.55
N GLU A 27 9.94 -2.01 -24.54
CA GLU A 27 10.15 -3.05 -25.54
C GLU A 27 9.56 -4.35 -25.02
N ILE A 28 8.64 -4.94 -25.78
CA ILE A 28 8.03 -6.23 -25.48
C ILE A 28 8.55 -7.24 -26.50
N ASN A 29 9.19 -8.28 -26.02
CA ASN A 29 9.66 -9.40 -26.82
C ASN A 29 8.82 -10.64 -26.54
N TYR A 30 8.25 -11.25 -27.56
CA TYR A 30 7.62 -12.56 -27.48
C TYR A 30 7.90 -13.39 -28.73
N GLY A 31 8.55 -14.51 -28.56
CA GLY A 31 9.02 -15.32 -29.68
C GLY A 31 9.97 -14.55 -30.60
N SER A 32 9.69 -14.53 -31.89
CA SER A 32 10.42 -13.76 -32.92
C SER A 32 9.93 -12.32 -33.07
N PHE A 33 8.95 -11.90 -32.28
CA PHE A 33 8.29 -10.61 -32.41
C PHE A 33 8.82 -9.61 -31.39
N LYS A 34 9.18 -8.41 -31.87
CA LYS A 34 9.54 -7.25 -31.04
C LYS A 34 8.53 -6.15 -31.27
N LYS A 35 7.99 -5.58 -30.18
CA LYS A 35 7.11 -4.43 -30.24
C LYS A 35 7.53 -3.36 -29.25
N PHE A 36 7.55 -2.12 -29.73
CA PHE A 36 7.82 -0.95 -28.90
C PHE A 36 6.50 -0.25 -28.61
N LEU A 37 6.24 0.01 -27.32
CA LEU A 37 5.05 0.70 -26.86
C LEU A 37 5.44 1.92 -26.04
N THR A 38 4.75 3.04 -26.28
CA THR A 38 4.86 4.21 -25.42
C THR A 38 3.79 4.13 -24.35
N VAL A 39 4.23 3.98 -23.09
CA VAL A 39 3.34 3.93 -21.92
C VAL A 39 3.32 5.30 -21.26
N LYS A 40 2.18 5.96 -21.26
CA LYS A 40 1.97 7.18 -20.47
C LYS A 40 1.71 6.83 -19.02
N LYS A 41 2.21 7.66 -18.10
CA LYS A 41 2.00 7.49 -16.66
C LYS A 41 0.51 7.28 -16.36
N GLY A 42 0.19 6.20 -15.64
CA GLY A 42 -1.20 5.86 -15.27
C GLY A 42 -2.04 5.20 -16.35
N GLN A 43 -1.48 4.92 -17.53
CA GLN A 43 -2.20 4.18 -18.58
C GLN A 43 -1.95 2.68 -18.46
N TYR A 44 -3.01 1.91 -18.77
CA TYR A 44 -2.95 0.48 -18.98
C TYR A 44 -2.70 0.20 -20.47
N ILE A 45 -1.79 -0.72 -20.76
CA ILE A 45 -1.65 -1.22 -22.13
C ILE A 45 -2.42 -2.52 -22.22
N LEU A 46 -3.37 -2.54 -23.14
CA LEU A 46 -4.04 -3.75 -23.59
C LEU A 46 -3.41 -4.13 -24.92
N GLU A 47 -2.61 -5.19 -24.95
CA GLU A 47 -2.03 -5.68 -26.18
C GLU A 47 -2.75 -6.95 -26.63
N LYS A 48 -3.20 -6.99 -27.86
CA LYS A 48 -3.74 -8.18 -28.49
C LYS A 48 -2.58 -8.99 -29.06
N ILE A 49 -2.39 -10.20 -28.54
CA ILE A 49 -1.44 -11.17 -29.09
C ILE A 49 -2.23 -12.09 -30.02
N ASP A 50 -2.08 -11.90 -31.33
CA ASP A 50 -2.85 -12.63 -32.33
C ASP A 50 -2.36 -14.07 -32.55
N GLU A 51 -1.11 -14.39 -32.16
CA GLU A 51 -0.54 -15.72 -32.26
C GLU A 51 0.19 -16.12 -30.99
N TYR A 52 -0.56 -16.69 -30.05
CA TYR A 52 0.03 -17.28 -28.85
C TYR A 52 0.52 -18.69 -29.13
N ARG A 53 1.80 -18.97 -28.82
CA ARG A 53 2.36 -20.33 -28.84
C ARG A 53 2.85 -20.72 -27.44
N GLN A 54 2.46 -21.92 -27.02
CA GLN A 54 2.90 -22.54 -25.79
C GLN A 54 4.42 -22.58 -25.68
N GLY A 55 4.96 -22.18 -24.52
CA GLY A 55 6.41 -22.25 -24.23
C GLY A 55 7.21 -21.03 -24.66
N GLN A 56 6.60 -19.98 -25.17
CA GLN A 56 7.27 -18.73 -25.47
C GLN A 56 7.47 -17.90 -24.20
N SER A 57 8.64 -17.26 -24.06
CA SER A 57 8.90 -16.30 -22.99
C SER A 57 8.37 -14.92 -23.41
N PHE A 58 7.73 -14.25 -22.45
CA PHE A 58 7.34 -12.86 -22.54
C PHE A 58 8.33 -12.03 -21.75
N GLN A 59 9.03 -11.12 -22.41
CA GLN A 59 10.06 -10.28 -21.81
C GLN A 59 9.69 -8.82 -21.97
N VAL A 60 9.90 -8.04 -20.92
CA VAL A 60 9.72 -6.58 -20.94
C VAL A 60 11.02 -5.91 -20.57
N PHE A 61 11.44 -4.96 -21.41
CA PHE A 61 12.64 -4.18 -21.21
C PHE A 61 12.28 -2.71 -21.01
N TYR A 62 12.95 -2.07 -20.07
CA TYR A 62 12.92 -0.65 -19.87
C TYR A 62 14.35 -0.09 -19.95
N ARG A 63 14.60 0.84 -20.88
CA ARG A 63 15.94 1.38 -21.18
C ARG A 63 17.00 0.29 -21.40
N GLY A 64 16.62 -0.79 -22.08
CA GLY A 64 17.53 -1.91 -22.36
C GLY A 64 17.80 -2.85 -21.18
N VAL A 65 17.16 -2.62 -20.02
CA VAL A 65 17.24 -3.51 -18.86
C VAL A 65 16.01 -4.38 -18.83
N GLU A 66 16.18 -5.71 -18.75
CA GLU A 66 15.07 -6.64 -18.57
C GLU A 66 14.42 -6.42 -17.20
N ILE A 67 13.16 -6.03 -17.18
CA ILE A 67 12.40 -5.76 -15.96
C ILE A 67 11.36 -6.85 -15.67
N PHE A 68 11.08 -7.70 -16.64
CA PHE A 68 10.14 -8.80 -16.52
C PHE A 68 10.47 -9.90 -17.51
N ASN A 69 10.47 -11.15 -17.04
CA ASN A 69 10.64 -12.33 -17.87
C ASN A 69 9.78 -13.47 -17.30
N GLN A 70 8.82 -13.91 -18.05
CA GLN A 70 7.96 -15.02 -17.66
C GLN A 70 7.74 -15.96 -18.84
N GLN A 71 7.97 -17.24 -18.62
CA GLN A 71 7.57 -18.27 -19.58
C GLN A 71 6.06 -18.45 -19.51
N LEU A 72 5.38 -18.20 -20.60
CA LEU A 72 3.93 -18.36 -20.72
C LEU A 72 3.63 -19.88 -20.72
N THR A 73 3.12 -20.36 -19.60
CA THR A 73 2.68 -21.75 -19.49
C THR A 73 1.27 -21.94 -20.05
N SER A 74 0.98 -23.13 -20.51
CA SER A 74 -0.10 -23.55 -21.42
C SER A 74 -1.53 -23.48 -20.93
N ASP A 75 -1.87 -22.82 -19.82
CA ASP A 75 -3.19 -22.99 -19.24
C ASP A 75 -4.16 -21.82 -19.46
N VAL A 76 -4.26 -21.35 -20.73
CA VAL A 76 -5.39 -20.50 -21.17
C VAL A 76 -6.72 -21.24 -21.01
N ASP A 77 -6.74 -22.54 -21.22
CA ASP A 77 -7.94 -23.36 -21.04
C ASP A 77 -8.30 -23.55 -19.55
N GLU A 78 -7.34 -23.57 -18.66
CA GLU A 78 -7.58 -23.63 -17.21
C GLU A 78 -8.05 -22.28 -16.67
N PHE A 79 -7.57 -21.17 -17.19
CA PHE A 79 -8.07 -19.83 -16.91
C PHE A 79 -9.54 -19.68 -17.33
N LYS A 80 -9.91 -20.19 -18.52
CA LYS A 80 -11.31 -20.22 -18.98
C LYS A 80 -12.21 -21.11 -18.12
N ARG A 81 -11.69 -22.20 -17.53
CA ARG A 81 -12.46 -23.13 -16.69
C ARG A 81 -12.67 -22.65 -15.26
N LYS A 82 -11.74 -21.87 -14.72
CA LYS A 82 -11.74 -21.45 -13.31
C LYS A 82 -12.49 -20.13 -13.05
N ASN A 83 -12.64 -19.28 -14.06
CA ASN A 83 -13.58 -18.16 -13.98
C ASN A 83 -15.00 -18.72 -14.03
N LYS A 84 -15.65 -18.82 -12.86
CA LYS A 84 -16.98 -19.41 -12.75
C LYS A 84 -17.97 -18.66 -13.64
N VAL A 85 -18.24 -19.25 -14.80
CA VAL A 85 -19.43 -18.93 -15.58
C VAL A 85 -20.61 -19.41 -14.77
N ILE A 86 -21.37 -18.49 -14.18
CA ILE A 86 -22.58 -18.83 -13.45
C ILE A 86 -23.64 -19.17 -14.49
N LYS A 87 -23.83 -20.48 -14.73
CA LYS A 87 -24.91 -20.96 -15.59
C LYS A 87 -26.19 -20.92 -14.80
N HIS A 88 -27.11 -20.06 -15.16
CA HIS A 88 -28.46 -20.09 -14.62
C HIS A 88 -29.34 -21.07 -15.40
N ASN A 89 -29.82 -22.12 -14.74
CA ASN A 89 -30.85 -23.02 -15.25
C ASN A 89 -32.25 -22.45 -14.93
N SER A 90 -32.64 -21.37 -15.56
CA SER A 90 -34.07 -21.05 -15.71
C SER A 90 -34.51 -21.53 -17.10
N GLY A 91 -35.52 -22.38 -17.12
CA GLY A 91 -35.87 -23.28 -18.23
C GLY A 91 -36.31 -22.68 -19.55
N ILE A 92 -35.87 -21.49 -19.97
CA ILE A 92 -36.30 -20.87 -21.24
C ILE A 92 -35.14 -20.26 -22.07
N ASN A 93 -33.90 -20.10 -21.56
CA ASN A 93 -32.80 -19.59 -22.41
C ASN A 93 -31.46 -20.32 -22.17
N LYS A 94 -31.15 -21.25 -23.06
CA LYS A 94 -30.02 -22.18 -22.96
C LYS A 94 -28.61 -21.59 -23.20
N LYS A 95 -28.42 -20.27 -23.41
CA LYS A 95 -27.12 -19.71 -23.84
C LYS A 95 -26.75 -18.36 -23.23
N LYS A 96 -27.29 -18.00 -22.08
CA LYS A 96 -26.90 -16.75 -21.41
C LYS A 96 -25.77 -17.01 -20.41
N ASN A 97 -24.62 -16.37 -20.62
CA ASN A 97 -23.47 -16.40 -19.72
C ASN A 97 -23.28 -15.03 -19.05
N ILE A 98 -23.33 -15.00 -17.72
CA ILE A 98 -23.03 -13.79 -16.95
C ILE A 98 -21.67 -13.99 -16.30
N ILE A 99 -20.77 -13.05 -16.55
CA ILE A 99 -19.44 -13.00 -15.92
C ILE A 99 -19.45 -11.83 -14.94
N ALA A 100 -19.24 -12.12 -13.66
CA ALA A 100 -19.18 -11.11 -12.61
C ALA A 100 -17.97 -11.36 -11.71
N HIS A 101 -17.24 -10.30 -11.39
CA HIS A 101 -16.12 -10.31 -10.45
C HIS A 101 -15.93 -8.90 -9.85
N PHE A 102 -15.03 -8.82 -8.84
CA PHE A 102 -14.75 -7.57 -8.13
C PHE A 102 -13.26 -7.18 -8.21
N VAL A 103 -12.61 -7.55 -9.28
CA VAL A 103 -11.23 -7.13 -9.58
C VAL A 103 -11.25 -5.68 -10.06
N ASP A 104 -10.59 -4.78 -9.32
CA ASP A 104 -10.63 -3.33 -9.54
C ASP A 104 -12.07 -2.74 -9.55
N GLY A 105 -12.89 -3.17 -8.59
CA GLY A 105 -14.31 -2.82 -8.48
C GLY A 105 -15.24 -3.82 -9.15
N PRO A 106 -16.55 -3.67 -8.96
CA PRO A 106 -17.54 -4.56 -9.54
C PRO A 106 -17.55 -4.46 -11.06
N PHE A 107 -17.51 -5.62 -11.68
CA PHE A 107 -17.55 -5.82 -13.14
C PHE A 107 -18.65 -6.80 -13.48
N LEU A 108 -19.35 -6.52 -14.57
CA LEU A 108 -20.36 -7.40 -15.14
C LEU A 108 -20.25 -7.43 -16.68
N GLU A 109 -20.30 -8.63 -17.24
CA GLU A 109 -20.44 -8.85 -18.68
C GLU A 109 -21.59 -9.85 -18.93
N ILE A 110 -22.46 -9.55 -19.90
CA ILE A 110 -23.54 -10.42 -20.32
C ILE A 110 -23.24 -10.92 -21.73
N LYS A 111 -23.04 -12.23 -21.88
CA LYS A 111 -22.80 -12.90 -23.17
C LYS A 111 -23.99 -13.78 -23.50
N GLU A 112 -24.64 -13.51 -24.64
CA GLU A 112 -25.76 -14.31 -25.16
C GLU A 112 -25.94 -14.17 -26.64
N ASP A 113 -26.69 -15.09 -27.25
CA ASP A 113 -27.16 -14.97 -28.62
C ASP A 113 -28.42 -14.07 -28.60
N GLY A 114 -28.35 -12.91 -29.24
CA GLY A 114 -29.47 -11.97 -29.35
C GLY A 114 -29.07 -10.53 -29.03
N ASP A 115 -29.99 -9.61 -29.21
CA ASP A 115 -29.84 -8.17 -28.99
C ASP A 115 -30.85 -7.72 -27.92
N ASN A 116 -30.62 -8.16 -26.65
CA ASN A 116 -31.47 -7.79 -25.52
C ASN A 116 -30.88 -6.61 -24.79
N LEU A 117 -31.72 -5.90 -24.03
CA LEU A 117 -31.34 -4.77 -23.22
C LEU A 117 -31.64 -5.07 -21.73
N TYR A 118 -30.68 -4.75 -20.86
CA TYR A 118 -30.73 -5.01 -19.42
C TYR A 118 -30.49 -3.75 -18.63
N ASN A 119 -31.28 -3.50 -17.60
CA ASN A 119 -30.93 -2.54 -16.55
C ASN A 119 -30.01 -3.25 -15.57
N VAL A 120 -28.82 -2.72 -15.36
CA VAL A 120 -27.80 -3.22 -14.44
C VAL A 120 -27.56 -2.20 -13.36
N GLN A 121 -27.66 -2.63 -12.08
CA GLN A 121 -27.43 -1.80 -10.91
C GLN A 121 -26.36 -2.44 -10.03
N PHE A 122 -25.40 -1.63 -9.58
CA PHE A 122 -24.48 -1.95 -8.49
C PHE A 122 -24.94 -1.20 -7.23
N ILE A 123 -25.36 -1.94 -6.21
CA ILE A 123 -26.03 -1.43 -5.02
C ILE A 123 -25.14 -1.69 -3.81
N ASN A 124 -25.01 -0.70 -2.94
CA ASN A 124 -24.45 -0.87 -1.61
C ASN A 124 -25.52 -1.43 -0.66
N LYS A 125 -25.38 -2.68 -0.24
CA LYS A 125 -26.35 -3.37 0.61
C LYS A 125 -26.53 -2.73 1.98
N LYS A 126 -25.49 -2.08 2.54
CA LYS A 126 -25.56 -1.45 3.87
C LYS A 126 -26.60 -0.34 3.95
N ASN A 127 -26.82 0.40 2.87
CA ASN A 127 -27.72 1.55 2.84
C ASN A 127 -28.70 1.54 1.66
N ASN A 128 -28.75 0.45 0.89
CA ASN A 128 -29.55 0.27 -0.32
C ASN A 128 -29.35 1.37 -1.39
N LYS A 129 -28.19 2.04 -1.37
CA LYS A 129 -27.87 3.08 -2.33
C LYS A 129 -27.42 2.46 -3.65
N ILE A 130 -28.02 2.89 -4.74
CA ILE A 130 -27.52 2.58 -6.10
C ILE A 130 -26.26 3.43 -6.33
N GLU A 131 -25.11 2.79 -6.41
CA GLU A 131 -23.83 3.43 -6.63
C GLU A 131 -23.47 3.56 -8.12
N PHE A 132 -24.08 2.71 -8.94
CA PHE A 132 -23.93 2.73 -10.39
C PHE A 132 -25.14 2.07 -11.06
N GLU A 133 -25.63 2.64 -12.15
CA GLU A 133 -26.73 2.12 -12.93
C GLU A 133 -26.51 2.40 -14.42
N ILE A 134 -26.83 1.40 -15.27
CA ILE A 134 -26.73 1.52 -16.71
C ILE A 134 -27.71 0.57 -17.41
N ASN A 135 -28.18 0.97 -18.61
CA ASN A 135 -28.82 0.05 -19.53
C ASN A 135 -27.75 -0.59 -20.43
N LEU A 136 -27.52 -1.88 -20.27
CA LEU A 136 -26.47 -2.67 -20.89
C LEU A 136 -27.06 -3.56 -21.99
N LYS A 137 -26.51 -3.51 -23.19
CA LYS A 137 -26.85 -4.45 -24.26
C LYS A 137 -26.20 -5.80 -24.08
N SER A 138 -26.77 -6.84 -24.67
CA SER A 138 -26.12 -8.14 -24.85
C SER A 138 -24.71 -7.99 -25.42
N ASN A 139 -23.81 -8.86 -25.03
CA ASN A 139 -22.41 -8.88 -25.44
C ASN A 139 -21.60 -7.61 -25.10
N HIS A 140 -22.08 -6.87 -24.07
CA HIS A 140 -21.37 -5.72 -23.50
C HIS A 140 -21.08 -5.94 -22.02
N TRP A 141 -20.20 -5.11 -21.49
CA TRP A 141 -19.81 -5.11 -20.09
C TRP A 141 -19.95 -3.73 -19.46
N CYS A 142 -20.07 -3.70 -18.14
CA CYS A 142 -20.04 -2.48 -17.36
C CYS A 142 -19.20 -2.67 -16.09
N ARG A 143 -18.77 -1.56 -15.50
CA ARG A 143 -17.95 -1.53 -14.29
C ARG A 143 -18.24 -0.28 -13.47
N SER A 144 -18.22 -0.39 -12.13
CA SER A 144 -18.17 0.77 -11.26
C SER A 144 -16.75 1.35 -11.19
N ALA A 145 -16.65 2.68 -11.03
CA ALA A 145 -15.37 3.34 -10.81
C ALA A 145 -14.80 3.09 -9.39
N LYS A 146 -15.67 2.76 -8.40
CA LYS A 146 -15.25 2.57 -7.01
C LYS A 146 -14.45 1.29 -6.82
N LYS A 147 -13.25 1.41 -6.22
CA LYS A 147 -12.26 0.33 -6.13
C LYS A 147 -11.97 -0.13 -4.69
N TYR A 148 -12.60 0.49 -3.70
CA TYR A 148 -12.60 0.04 -2.32
C TYR A 148 -13.76 -0.91 -2.03
N TYR A 149 -13.70 -1.59 -0.91
CA TYR A 149 -14.74 -2.53 -0.48
C TYR A 149 -16.08 -1.80 -0.27
N ILE A 150 -17.09 -2.33 -0.90
CA ILE A 150 -18.51 -2.07 -0.60
C ILE A 150 -19.17 -3.44 -0.57
N ASP A 151 -20.12 -3.65 0.33
CA ASP A 151 -20.96 -4.86 0.32
C ASP A 151 -21.93 -4.79 -0.86
N TRP A 152 -21.43 -5.29 -2.01
CA TRP A 152 -22.10 -5.13 -3.29
C TRP A 152 -23.23 -6.14 -3.49
N LEU A 153 -24.35 -5.63 -3.98
CA LEU A 153 -25.38 -6.38 -4.67
C LEU A 153 -25.43 -5.93 -6.13
N VAL A 154 -25.29 -6.85 -7.06
CA VAL A 154 -25.46 -6.62 -8.49
C VAL A 154 -26.85 -7.10 -8.86
N LYS A 155 -27.70 -6.20 -9.40
CA LYS A 155 -29.01 -6.53 -9.94
C LYS A 155 -29.02 -6.37 -11.44
N ILE A 156 -29.61 -7.35 -12.11
CA ILE A 156 -29.78 -7.35 -13.57
C ILE A 156 -31.25 -7.61 -13.87
N LYS A 157 -31.89 -6.68 -14.54
CA LYS A 157 -33.30 -6.80 -14.95
C LYS A 157 -33.39 -6.62 -16.46
N GLY A 158 -34.05 -7.57 -17.15
CA GLY A 158 -34.44 -7.40 -18.56
C GLY A 158 -35.35 -6.19 -18.72
N ILE A 159 -35.14 -5.39 -19.78
CA ILE A 159 -36.02 -4.27 -20.11
C ILE A 159 -37.16 -4.76 -20.97
N ASP A 160 -36.87 -5.61 -21.97
CA ASP A 160 -37.83 -6.12 -22.93
C ASP A 160 -38.15 -7.60 -22.72
N ASN A 161 -37.78 -8.16 -21.55
CA ASN A 161 -38.03 -9.54 -21.20
C ASN A 161 -38.13 -9.72 -19.70
N ASP A 162 -38.60 -10.87 -19.20
CA ASP A 162 -38.82 -11.17 -17.78
C ASP A 162 -37.56 -11.63 -17.06
N PHE A 163 -36.37 -11.38 -17.60
CA PHE A 163 -35.13 -11.78 -16.96
C PHE A 163 -34.86 -10.97 -15.70
N TYR A 164 -34.56 -11.66 -14.61
CA TYR A 164 -34.15 -11.07 -13.33
C TYR A 164 -33.06 -11.92 -12.71
N TYR A 165 -31.97 -11.26 -12.26
CA TYR A 165 -30.88 -11.92 -11.59
C TYR A 165 -30.24 -11.00 -10.54
N GLU A 166 -29.90 -11.57 -9.38
CA GLU A 166 -29.13 -10.91 -8.33
C GLU A 166 -27.86 -11.68 -8.05
N TYR A 167 -26.79 -10.95 -7.77
CA TYR A 167 -25.48 -11.49 -7.45
C TYR A 167 -24.84 -10.71 -6.31
N ASP A 168 -24.64 -11.37 -5.19
CA ASP A 168 -23.99 -10.80 -4.01
C ASP A 168 -22.47 -10.92 -4.07
N LEU A 169 -21.79 -9.91 -3.53
CA LEU A 169 -20.39 -10.05 -3.16
C LEU A 169 -20.29 -11.08 -2.03
N ASP A 170 -19.71 -12.21 -2.32
CA ASP A 170 -19.49 -13.30 -1.36
C ASP A 170 -18.09 -13.88 -1.53
N PHE A 171 -17.28 -13.76 -0.49
CA PHE A 171 -15.88 -14.22 -0.48
C PHE A 171 -15.70 -15.68 -0.07
N LYS A 172 -16.73 -16.32 0.46
CA LYS A 172 -16.62 -17.68 1.01
C LYS A 172 -16.05 -18.66 -0.02
N GLY A 173 -14.88 -19.24 0.30
CA GLY A 173 -14.17 -20.18 -0.58
C GLY A 173 -13.63 -19.55 -1.86
N LYS A 174 -13.44 -18.22 -1.88
CA LYS A 174 -12.89 -17.48 -3.00
C LYS A 174 -11.58 -16.81 -2.60
N GLN A 175 -10.79 -16.39 -3.61
CA GLN A 175 -9.51 -15.76 -3.41
C GLN A 175 -9.60 -14.25 -3.64
N ALA A 176 -9.20 -13.48 -2.64
CA ALA A 176 -8.97 -12.04 -2.76
C ALA A 176 -7.47 -11.76 -2.93
N MET A 177 -7.14 -10.77 -3.74
CA MET A 177 -5.79 -10.22 -3.84
C MET A 177 -5.74 -8.85 -3.19
N ILE A 178 -4.77 -8.64 -2.30
CA ILE A 178 -4.55 -7.34 -1.63
C ILE A 178 -3.12 -6.90 -1.95
N CYS A 179 -2.98 -5.75 -2.62
CA CYS A 179 -1.72 -5.22 -3.09
C CYS A 179 -1.30 -4.00 -2.28
N PHE A 180 -0.07 -3.97 -1.80
CA PHE A 180 0.53 -2.79 -1.19
C PHE A 180 1.21 -1.97 -2.29
N GLU A 181 0.69 -0.79 -2.55
CA GLU A 181 1.20 0.13 -3.58
C GLU A 181 2.31 1.04 -3.03
N SER A 182 3.06 0.54 -2.05
CA SER A 182 4.16 1.25 -1.42
C SER A 182 5.32 0.32 -1.12
N LYS A 183 6.55 0.83 -1.27
CA LYS A 183 7.79 0.19 -0.82
C LYS A 183 8.18 0.56 0.60
N SER A 184 7.46 1.50 1.21
CA SER A 184 7.73 1.97 2.56
C SER A 184 7.53 0.84 3.57
N LEU A 185 8.50 0.69 4.47
CA LEU A 185 8.42 -0.25 5.58
C LEU A 185 7.26 0.12 6.52
N GLY A 186 7.09 1.42 6.81
CA GLY A 186 6.02 1.92 7.69
C GLY A 186 4.64 1.54 7.17
N ASP A 187 4.38 1.77 5.89
CA ASP A 187 3.10 1.44 5.24
C ASP A 187 2.82 -0.07 5.31
N SER A 188 3.84 -0.89 5.04
CA SER A 188 3.70 -2.34 5.10
C SER A 188 3.40 -2.84 6.52
N LEU A 189 4.04 -2.26 7.53
CA LEU A 189 3.77 -2.57 8.93
C LEU A 189 2.37 -2.10 9.36
N ALA A 190 1.95 -0.94 8.88
CA ALA A 190 0.61 -0.39 9.16
C ALA A 190 -0.51 -1.26 8.59
N TRP A 191 -0.33 -1.83 7.40
CA TRP A 191 -1.44 -2.44 6.65
C TRP A 191 -1.57 -3.95 6.81
N ILE A 192 -0.49 -4.67 7.09
CA ILE A 192 -0.53 -6.14 7.13
C ILE A 192 -1.54 -6.72 8.15
N PRO A 193 -1.79 -6.14 9.34
CA PRO A 193 -2.77 -6.68 10.27
C PRO A 193 -4.19 -6.70 9.69
N TYR A 194 -4.53 -5.71 8.85
CA TYR A 194 -5.85 -5.60 8.23
C TYR A 194 -6.05 -6.62 7.10
N VAL A 195 -4.98 -7.07 6.46
CA VAL A 195 -5.04 -8.18 5.50
C VAL A 195 -5.49 -9.47 6.19
N GLU A 196 -4.94 -9.77 7.36
CA GLU A 196 -5.35 -10.95 8.15
C GLU A 196 -6.76 -10.78 8.74
N LYS A 197 -7.12 -9.57 9.19
CA LYS A 197 -8.48 -9.26 9.65
C LYS A 197 -9.48 -9.46 8.52
N PHE A 198 -9.20 -8.93 7.32
CA PHE A 198 -10.04 -9.12 6.13
C PHE A 198 -10.23 -10.60 5.79
N ARG A 199 -9.14 -11.37 5.79
CA ARG A 199 -9.18 -12.81 5.54
C ARG A 199 -10.11 -13.55 6.50
N LYS A 200 -10.02 -13.22 7.80
CA LYS A 200 -10.81 -13.85 8.85
C LYS A 200 -12.29 -13.47 8.77
N GLU A 201 -12.59 -12.17 8.66
CA GLU A 201 -13.96 -11.69 8.64
C GLU A 201 -14.73 -12.16 7.41
N ASN A 202 -14.05 -12.29 6.26
CA ASN A 202 -14.67 -12.75 5.01
C ASN A 202 -14.53 -14.26 4.77
N ASN A 203 -13.86 -15.01 5.66
CA ASN A 203 -13.63 -16.45 5.52
C ASN A 203 -13.15 -16.84 4.12
N CYS A 204 -12.12 -16.14 3.60
CA CYS A 204 -11.61 -16.28 2.25
C CYS A 204 -10.12 -16.61 2.22
N GLU A 205 -9.63 -17.02 1.05
CA GLU A 205 -8.19 -17.09 0.77
C GLU A 205 -7.68 -15.68 0.42
N VAL A 206 -6.47 -15.36 0.87
CA VAL A 206 -5.86 -14.07 0.54
C VAL A 206 -4.45 -14.25 -0.02
N VAL A 207 -4.21 -13.61 -1.15
CA VAL A 207 -2.87 -13.36 -1.70
C VAL A 207 -2.50 -11.92 -1.43
N CYS A 208 -1.42 -11.70 -0.68
CA CYS A 208 -0.90 -10.37 -0.39
C CYS A 208 0.35 -10.09 -1.22
N SER A 209 0.33 -8.99 -1.97
CA SER A 209 1.47 -8.53 -2.75
C SER A 209 2.17 -7.39 -2.02
N THR A 210 3.42 -7.62 -1.58
CA THR A 210 4.24 -6.62 -0.90
C THR A 210 5.73 -6.82 -1.19
N PHE A 211 6.53 -5.76 -1.02
CA PHE A 211 7.99 -5.82 -1.11
C PHE A 211 8.65 -6.46 0.13
N HIS A 212 7.89 -6.63 1.23
CA HIS A 212 8.38 -7.08 2.52
C HIS A 212 7.90 -8.49 2.91
N ASN A 213 7.71 -9.39 1.92
CA ASN A 213 7.17 -10.73 2.13
C ASN A 213 7.91 -11.53 3.21
N ASP A 214 9.25 -11.46 3.23
CA ASP A 214 10.08 -12.21 4.19
C ASP A 214 9.87 -11.77 5.64
N LEU A 215 9.42 -10.53 5.84
CA LEU A 215 9.09 -10.00 7.16
C LEU A 215 7.83 -10.65 7.76
N PHE A 216 6.89 -11.03 6.91
CA PHE A 216 5.54 -11.40 7.34
C PHE A 216 5.19 -12.87 7.17
N LYS A 217 5.79 -13.58 6.22
CA LYS A 217 5.37 -14.94 5.83
C LYS A 217 5.35 -15.97 6.97
N SER A 218 6.23 -15.83 7.95
CA SER A 218 6.25 -16.74 9.11
C SER A 218 5.15 -16.43 10.13
N GLU A 219 4.77 -15.16 10.26
CA GLU A 219 3.83 -14.70 11.28
C GLU A 219 2.36 -14.70 10.79
N TYR A 220 2.19 -14.78 9.46
CA TYR A 220 0.89 -14.84 8.79
C TYR A 220 0.80 -16.06 7.84
N PRO A 221 0.88 -17.29 8.39
CA PRO A 221 0.99 -18.51 7.57
C PRO A 221 -0.22 -18.79 6.69
N ASN A 222 -1.37 -18.19 6.98
CA ASN A 222 -2.60 -18.36 6.22
C ASN A 222 -2.77 -17.32 5.09
N ILE A 223 -1.77 -16.46 4.88
CA ILE A 223 -1.73 -15.52 3.77
C ILE A 223 -0.65 -15.98 2.78
N LYS A 224 -1.00 -16.07 1.51
CA LYS A 224 -0.03 -16.33 0.44
C LYS A 224 0.64 -15.01 0.06
N PHE A 225 1.95 -14.93 0.23
CA PHE A 225 2.72 -13.74 -0.12
C PHE A 225 3.35 -13.86 -1.50
N VAL A 226 3.28 -12.79 -2.28
CA VAL A 226 3.89 -12.66 -3.61
C VAL A 226 4.59 -11.32 -3.74
N LEU A 227 5.57 -11.24 -4.63
CA LEU A 227 6.20 -9.96 -4.97
C LEU A 227 5.26 -9.13 -5.87
N PRO A 228 5.33 -7.79 -5.81
CA PRO A 228 4.65 -6.92 -6.77
C PRO A 228 5.01 -7.30 -8.21
N GLY A 229 4.00 -7.31 -9.08
CA GLY A 229 4.14 -7.76 -10.46
C GLY A 229 3.96 -9.26 -10.69
N THR A 230 3.78 -10.07 -9.63
CA THR A 230 3.48 -11.49 -9.79
C THR A 230 2.06 -11.69 -10.30
N SER A 231 1.90 -12.49 -11.36
CA SER A 231 0.58 -12.93 -11.84
C SER A 231 -0.06 -13.88 -10.84
N VAL A 232 -1.33 -13.67 -10.57
CA VAL A 232 -2.14 -14.51 -9.66
C VAL A 232 -3.43 -14.90 -10.35
N ASP A 233 -3.69 -16.21 -10.41
CA ASP A 233 -4.89 -16.76 -11.04
C ASP A 233 -6.08 -16.79 -10.06
N ASN A 234 -7.29 -16.88 -10.62
CA ASN A 234 -8.54 -17.05 -9.87
C ASN A 234 -8.85 -15.94 -8.85
N VAL A 235 -8.38 -14.72 -9.10
CA VAL A 235 -8.68 -13.57 -8.24
C VAL A 235 -10.16 -13.19 -8.43
N TYR A 236 -10.92 -13.30 -7.36
CA TYR A 236 -12.33 -12.90 -7.32
C TYR A 236 -12.51 -11.41 -7.05
N ALA A 237 -11.67 -10.85 -6.16
CA ALA A 237 -11.63 -9.43 -5.87
C ALA A 237 -10.20 -8.97 -5.67
N LEU A 238 -9.92 -7.72 -6.03
CA LEU A 238 -8.61 -7.10 -5.85
C LEU A 238 -8.77 -5.74 -5.18
N TYR A 239 -8.00 -5.53 -4.10
CA TYR A 239 -7.90 -4.26 -3.38
C TYR A 239 -6.46 -3.78 -3.37
N ARG A 240 -6.28 -2.47 -3.53
CA ARG A 240 -4.97 -1.81 -3.50
C ARG A 240 -4.90 -0.90 -2.30
N LEU A 241 -3.94 -1.15 -1.42
CA LEU A 241 -3.65 -0.30 -0.27
C LEU A 241 -2.58 0.70 -0.64
N GLY A 242 -2.86 1.96 -0.47
CA GLY A 242 -1.99 3.07 -0.85
C GLY A 242 -2.67 4.40 -0.66
N ILE A 243 -1.94 5.48 -0.90
CA ILE A 243 -2.48 6.83 -1.02
C ILE A 243 -2.50 7.19 -2.49
N PHE A 244 -3.69 7.40 -3.04
CA PHE A 244 -3.91 7.58 -4.47
C PHE A 244 -4.38 8.99 -4.78
N TYR A 245 -3.81 9.54 -5.84
CA TYR A 245 -4.15 10.85 -6.36
C TYR A 245 -4.67 10.72 -7.79
N ASP A 246 -5.56 11.64 -8.16
CA ASP A 246 -6.01 11.80 -9.55
C ASP A 246 -4.93 12.52 -10.40
N ASP A 247 -5.21 12.72 -11.68
CA ASP A 247 -4.29 13.39 -12.63
C ASP A 247 -4.01 14.86 -12.26
N LYS A 248 -4.85 15.46 -11.41
CA LYS A 248 -4.72 16.83 -10.91
C LYS A 248 -4.06 16.90 -9.53
N ARG A 249 -3.57 15.76 -9.02
CA ARG A 249 -3.01 15.59 -7.67
C ARG A 249 -4.01 15.77 -6.52
N ASN A 250 -5.32 15.73 -6.78
CA ASN A 250 -6.30 15.62 -5.71
C ASN A 250 -6.42 14.17 -5.25
N ILE A 251 -6.96 13.94 -4.05
CA ILE A 251 -7.24 12.59 -3.56
C ILE A 251 -8.23 11.90 -4.52
N ASP A 252 -7.88 10.70 -4.95
CA ASP A 252 -8.73 9.87 -5.82
C ASP A 252 -9.82 9.16 -5.00
N TYR A 253 -10.98 9.79 -4.89
CA TYR A 253 -12.14 9.22 -4.18
C TYR A 253 -12.81 8.04 -4.90
N THR A 254 -12.31 7.61 -6.03
CA THR A 254 -12.68 6.28 -6.57
C THR A 254 -11.96 5.14 -5.84
N LYS A 255 -10.87 5.44 -5.15
CA LYS A 255 -10.04 4.50 -4.38
C LYS A 255 -10.06 4.76 -2.87
N HIS A 256 -10.53 5.94 -2.45
CA HIS A 256 -10.62 6.34 -1.05
C HIS A 256 -12.04 6.72 -0.67
N ILE A 257 -12.45 6.35 0.55
CA ILE A 257 -13.74 6.77 1.13
C ILE A 257 -13.58 8.14 1.81
N THR A 258 -12.44 8.34 2.46
CA THR A 258 -12.07 9.54 3.21
C THR A 258 -10.77 10.12 2.64
N ASP A 259 -10.37 11.30 3.11
CA ASP A 259 -9.07 11.88 2.79
C ASP A 259 -7.96 11.16 3.58
N PRO A 260 -7.12 10.32 2.94
CA PRO A 260 -6.09 9.55 3.63
C PRO A 260 -4.98 10.39 4.26
N LYS A 261 -4.89 11.68 3.94
CA LYS A 261 -3.94 12.62 4.56
C LYS A 261 -4.40 13.11 5.92
N LYS A 262 -5.69 12.91 6.23
CA LYS A 262 -6.33 13.32 7.49
C LYS A 262 -6.73 12.17 8.38
N GLU A 263 -6.43 10.95 7.95
CA GLU A 263 -6.76 9.73 8.68
C GLU A 263 -5.48 9.01 9.12
N PRO A 264 -5.50 8.27 10.23
CA PRO A 264 -4.40 7.39 10.60
C PRO A 264 -3.99 6.48 9.43
N LEU A 265 -2.69 6.32 9.20
CA LEU A 265 -2.20 5.44 8.13
C LEU A 265 -2.77 4.00 8.24
N LEU A 266 -2.99 3.55 9.47
CA LEU A 266 -3.65 2.28 9.76
C LEU A 266 -5.10 2.25 9.26
N LYS A 267 -5.83 3.37 9.43
CA LYS A 267 -7.24 3.48 9.03
C LYS A 267 -7.41 3.43 7.51
N VAL A 268 -6.44 3.91 6.75
CA VAL A 268 -6.46 3.80 5.27
C VAL A 268 -6.68 2.36 4.81
N ALA A 269 -6.02 1.38 5.45
CA ALA A 269 -6.22 -0.02 5.12
C ALA A 269 -7.61 -0.53 5.51
N SER A 270 -8.09 -0.18 6.71
CA SER A 270 -9.44 -0.60 7.15
C SER A 270 -10.53 -0.01 6.25
N ASP A 271 -10.41 1.25 5.85
CA ASP A 271 -11.38 1.92 4.99
C ASP A 271 -11.43 1.26 3.59
N ILE A 272 -10.26 1.05 2.96
CA ILE A 272 -10.21 0.41 1.63
C ILE A 272 -10.73 -1.03 1.67
N LEU A 273 -10.50 -1.75 2.77
CA LEU A 273 -10.95 -3.14 2.94
C LEU A 273 -12.34 -3.27 3.55
N GLY A 274 -13.02 -2.18 3.88
CA GLY A 274 -14.37 -2.17 4.45
C GLY A 274 -14.46 -2.71 5.87
N LEU A 275 -13.37 -2.67 6.63
CA LEU A 275 -13.25 -3.18 7.99
C LEU A 275 -13.55 -2.08 9.02
N SER A 276 -13.99 -2.49 10.20
CA SER A 276 -14.02 -1.59 11.36
C SER A 276 -12.59 -1.21 11.76
N TYR A 277 -12.36 0.09 11.97
CA TYR A 277 -11.06 0.58 12.43
C TYR A 277 -10.83 0.26 13.90
N GLU A 278 -9.66 -0.24 14.19
CA GLU A 278 -9.03 -0.36 15.51
C GLU A 278 -7.52 -0.33 15.28
N GLU A 279 -6.74 0.20 16.20
CA GLU A 279 -5.28 0.17 16.07
C GLU A 279 -4.78 -1.27 16.23
N LEU A 280 -4.25 -1.84 15.14
CA LEU A 280 -3.74 -3.21 15.10
C LEU A 280 -2.23 -3.21 14.90
N ARG A 281 -1.51 -3.79 15.85
CA ARG A 281 -0.06 -3.97 15.74
C ARG A 281 0.28 -5.19 14.89
N PRO A 282 1.24 -5.11 13.95
CA PRO A 282 1.67 -6.24 13.15
C PRO A 282 2.38 -7.28 14.00
N LYS A 283 2.23 -8.56 13.64
CA LYS A 283 3.01 -9.65 14.24
C LYS A 283 4.37 -9.71 13.57
N LEU A 284 5.40 -9.75 14.38
CA LEU A 284 6.79 -9.92 13.97
C LEU A 284 7.46 -11.04 14.76
N LYS A 285 8.51 -11.64 14.17
CA LYS A 285 9.30 -12.66 14.85
C LYS A 285 9.84 -12.17 16.17
N LYS A 286 9.75 -13.00 17.21
CA LYS A 286 10.40 -12.75 18.51
C LYS A 286 11.85 -13.24 18.43
N LEU A 287 12.77 -12.32 18.16
CA LEU A 287 14.20 -12.55 17.97
C LEU A 287 15.03 -12.10 19.18
N GLY A 288 14.58 -11.09 19.92
CA GLY A 288 15.21 -10.57 21.12
C GLY A 288 14.98 -11.49 22.33
N LYS A 289 16.02 -11.67 23.16
CA LYS A 289 15.96 -12.56 24.32
C LYS A 289 15.75 -11.82 25.63
N LYS A 290 16.54 -10.79 25.90
CA LYS A 290 16.55 -10.04 27.15
C LYS A 290 16.78 -8.55 26.88
N LYS A 291 16.01 -7.70 27.54
CA LYS A 291 16.25 -6.26 27.52
C LYS A 291 17.66 -5.94 28.02
N GLN A 292 18.32 -5.05 27.33
CA GLN A 292 19.63 -4.52 27.63
C GLN A 292 19.47 -3.05 27.95
N LYS A 293 20.35 -2.51 28.80
CA LYS A 293 20.39 -1.09 29.10
C LYS A 293 20.87 -0.29 27.91
N ARG A 294 19.99 -0.28 26.90
CA ARG A 294 20.21 0.26 25.56
C ARG A 294 19.03 1.10 25.11
N VAL A 295 19.33 2.24 24.50
CA VAL A 295 18.39 3.08 23.76
C VAL A 295 18.83 3.11 22.31
N CYS A 296 17.89 2.83 21.40
CA CYS A 296 18.11 3.01 19.97
C CYS A 296 17.63 4.40 19.54
N ILE A 297 18.35 5.03 18.61
CA ILE A 297 17.94 6.29 18.00
C ILE A 297 17.86 6.15 16.47
N GLY A 298 16.89 6.85 15.85
CA GLY A 298 16.70 6.93 14.40
C GLY A 298 16.55 8.38 13.96
N ILE A 299 17.63 8.97 13.45
CA ILE A 299 17.72 10.41 13.17
C ILE A 299 17.46 10.79 11.72
N HIS A 300 17.40 9.81 10.79
CA HIS A 300 17.32 10.04 9.35
C HIS A 300 15.95 9.70 8.77
N SER A 301 15.54 10.46 7.76
CA SER A 301 14.34 10.25 6.97
C SER A 301 14.54 10.72 5.53
N THR A 302 13.47 10.63 4.71
CA THR A 302 13.50 10.93 3.28
C THR A 302 13.42 12.42 2.93
N ALA A 303 13.15 13.30 3.90
CA ALA A 303 13.05 14.74 3.70
C ALA A 303 13.41 15.48 4.99
N GLN A 304 14.00 16.68 4.86
CA GLN A 304 14.45 17.52 5.98
C GLN A 304 13.30 17.95 6.91
N CYS A 305 12.09 18.15 6.37
CA CYS A 305 10.91 18.50 7.17
C CYS A 305 10.53 17.44 8.20
N LYS A 306 11.02 16.21 8.07
CA LYS A 306 10.81 15.12 9.02
C LYS A 306 11.88 15.05 10.12
N TYR A 307 13.01 15.75 9.93
CA TYR A 307 14.13 15.73 10.87
C TYR A 307 13.81 16.54 12.12
N TRP A 308 14.44 16.17 13.20
CA TRP A 308 14.52 17.04 14.36
C TRP A 308 15.66 18.04 14.13
N ASN A 309 15.29 19.23 13.66
CA ASN A 309 16.23 20.26 13.20
C ASN A 309 16.80 21.14 14.34
N ASN A 310 16.61 20.73 15.60
CA ASN A 310 17.28 21.39 16.73
C ASN A 310 18.80 21.14 16.63
N PRO A 311 19.64 22.18 16.66
CA PRO A 311 21.07 22.06 16.35
C PRO A 311 21.87 21.22 17.34
N THR A 312 21.45 21.16 18.63
CA THR A 312 22.14 20.37 19.67
C THR A 312 21.33 19.19 20.18
N GLY A 313 20.04 19.13 19.82
CA GLY A 313 19.06 18.23 20.42
C GLY A 313 19.49 16.76 20.48
N TRP A 314 19.99 16.21 19.36
CA TRP A 314 20.44 14.82 19.35
C TRP A 314 21.68 14.59 20.23
N GLN A 315 22.64 15.52 20.25
CA GLN A 315 23.81 15.39 21.09
C GLN A 315 23.46 15.47 22.59
N ASP A 316 22.60 16.42 22.96
CA ASP A 316 22.15 16.58 24.36
C ASP A 316 21.44 15.34 24.89
N VAL A 317 20.57 14.74 24.06
CA VAL A 317 19.85 13.49 24.38
C VAL A 317 20.85 12.33 24.52
N VAL A 318 21.82 12.20 23.62
CA VAL A 318 22.84 11.14 23.70
C VAL A 318 23.68 11.31 24.98
N ASP A 319 24.13 12.52 25.29
CA ASP A 319 24.94 12.80 26.48
C ASP A 319 24.17 12.50 27.77
N TYR A 320 22.88 12.88 27.83
CA TYR A 320 22.01 12.52 28.96
C TYR A 320 21.93 11.00 29.15
N LEU A 321 21.67 10.24 28.08
CA LEU A 321 21.53 8.78 28.14
C LEU A 321 22.85 8.09 28.51
N LYS A 322 23.97 8.57 28.01
CA LYS A 322 25.31 8.08 28.35
C LYS A 322 25.61 8.34 29.83
N ASN A 323 25.29 9.52 30.33
CA ASN A 323 25.46 9.84 31.74
C ASN A 323 24.60 8.97 32.68
N LYS A 324 23.47 8.43 32.16
CA LYS A 324 22.65 7.44 32.86
C LYS A 324 23.13 5.99 32.64
N GLY A 325 24.24 5.80 31.95
CA GLY A 325 24.87 4.48 31.71
C GLY A 325 24.18 3.64 30.63
N TYR A 326 23.44 4.27 29.71
CA TYR A 326 22.87 3.57 28.58
C TYR A 326 23.88 3.41 27.42
N GLU A 327 23.84 2.26 26.74
CA GLU A 327 24.37 2.16 25.39
C GLU A 327 23.40 2.91 24.46
N VAL A 328 23.90 3.88 23.69
CA VAL A 328 23.12 4.58 22.68
C VAL A 328 23.50 4.04 21.31
N ARG A 329 22.52 3.49 20.60
CA ARG A 329 22.74 2.87 19.28
C ARG A 329 21.98 3.63 18.19
N LEU A 330 22.74 4.20 17.25
CA LEU A 330 22.18 4.83 16.06
C LEU A 330 21.85 3.77 15.01
N LEU A 331 20.57 3.65 14.65
CA LEU A 331 20.13 2.80 13.54
C LEU A 331 20.08 3.65 12.27
N SER A 332 21.03 3.47 11.37
CA SER A 332 21.11 4.24 10.13
C SER A 332 21.83 3.48 9.03
N LYS A 333 21.43 3.71 7.80
CA LYS A 333 22.16 3.34 6.59
C LYS A 333 22.97 4.49 6.02
N GLU A 334 22.68 5.70 6.48
CA GLU A 334 23.31 6.92 5.99
C GLU A 334 24.66 7.14 6.67
N GLU A 335 25.61 7.68 5.92
CA GLU A 335 26.92 8.06 6.44
C GLU A 335 26.86 9.34 7.26
N ASN A 336 27.87 9.55 8.10
CA ASN A 336 27.99 10.79 8.85
C ASN A 336 28.16 11.97 7.88
N GLY A 337 27.39 13.04 8.09
CA GLY A 337 27.36 14.18 7.18
C GLY A 337 26.34 14.08 6.05
N TYR A 338 25.54 12.99 6.01
CA TYR A 338 24.49 12.84 5.00
C TYR A 338 23.58 14.07 4.97
N MET A 339 23.47 14.70 3.79
CA MET A 339 22.67 15.92 3.55
C MET A 339 22.91 17.03 4.59
N GLY A 340 24.14 17.15 5.07
CA GLY A 340 24.56 18.15 6.07
C GLY A 340 24.27 17.77 7.52
N ASN A 341 23.70 16.58 7.79
CA ASN A 341 23.37 16.15 9.14
C ASN A 341 24.48 15.26 9.72
N THR A 342 25.02 15.63 10.85
CA THR A 342 26.07 14.89 11.55
C THR A 342 25.51 13.92 12.56
N HIS A 343 26.18 12.78 12.71
CA HIS A 343 25.87 11.85 13.79
C HIS A 343 26.31 12.42 15.15
N PRO A 344 25.51 12.26 16.22
CA PRO A 344 25.98 12.60 17.55
C PRO A 344 27.19 11.75 17.94
N THR A 345 28.06 12.28 18.78
CA THR A 345 29.21 11.55 19.32
C THR A 345 28.80 10.61 20.45
N GLY A 346 29.63 9.61 20.74
CA GLY A 346 29.35 8.67 21.83
C GLY A 346 28.32 7.57 21.53
N ILE A 347 27.90 7.44 20.29
CA ILE A 347 26.97 6.39 19.82
C ILE A 347 27.73 5.14 19.30
N THR A 348 27.01 4.04 19.23
CA THR A 348 27.37 2.87 18.42
C THR A 348 26.53 2.87 17.15
N LEU A 349 27.16 2.96 15.98
CA LEU A 349 26.45 2.89 14.70
C LEU A 349 26.06 1.43 14.37
N GLN A 350 24.81 1.21 14.04
CA GLN A 350 24.32 -0.05 13.49
C GLN A 350 23.67 0.18 12.11
N PRO A 351 24.28 -0.34 11.01
CA PRO A 351 23.67 -0.27 9.69
C PRO A 351 22.33 -0.99 9.62
N THR A 352 21.39 -0.44 8.85
CA THR A 352 20.02 -0.97 8.69
C THR A 352 19.89 -2.06 7.63
N GLY A 353 20.99 -2.68 7.19
CA GLY A 353 21.03 -3.64 6.08
C GLY A 353 20.28 -4.97 6.32
N SER A 354 19.99 -5.34 7.57
CA SER A 354 19.23 -6.55 7.89
C SER A 354 18.06 -6.21 8.82
N ILE A 355 16.83 -6.39 8.32
CA ILE A 355 15.63 -6.13 9.10
C ILE A 355 15.51 -7.04 10.32
N GLU A 356 15.94 -8.29 10.23
CA GLU A 356 15.94 -9.21 11.38
C GLU A 356 16.90 -8.75 12.48
N LYS A 357 18.07 -8.22 12.12
CA LYS A 357 18.99 -7.62 13.10
C LYS A 357 18.39 -6.38 13.76
N LEU A 358 17.65 -5.56 13.00
CA LEU A 358 16.95 -4.40 13.53
C LEU A 358 15.85 -4.82 14.52
N ILE A 359 15.01 -5.78 14.15
CA ILE A 359 13.96 -6.33 15.01
C ILE A 359 14.57 -6.84 16.32
N LYS A 360 15.62 -7.66 16.23
CA LYS A 360 16.29 -8.17 17.42
C LYS A 360 16.83 -7.03 18.30
N THR A 361 17.51 -6.06 17.71
CA THR A 361 18.10 -4.93 18.45
C THR A 361 17.02 -4.10 19.15
N LEU A 362 15.92 -3.80 18.45
CA LEU A 362 14.80 -3.05 19.02
C LEU A 362 14.13 -3.85 20.15
N GLN A 363 13.85 -5.13 19.96
CA GLN A 363 13.27 -5.99 21.00
C GLN A 363 14.16 -6.12 22.25
N GLU A 364 15.48 -6.02 22.10
CA GLU A 364 16.45 -6.04 23.19
C GLU A 364 16.72 -4.65 23.81
N SER A 365 16.18 -3.57 23.24
CA SER A 365 16.37 -2.21 23.73
C SER A 365 15.23 -1.77 24.65
N GLU A 366 15.53 -0.92 25.64
CA GLU A 366 14.53 -0.41 26.57
C GLU A 366 13.65 0.66 25.95
N LEU A 367 14.24 1.45 25.01
CA LEU A 367 13.57 2.57 24.36
C LEU A 367 14.09 2.78 22.94
N PHE A 368 13.23 3.27 22.08
CA PHE A 368 13.59 3.86 20.79
C PHE A 368 13.18 5.33 20.76
N ILE A 369 14.06 6.20 20.25
CA ILE A 369 13.79 7.61 20.03
C ILE A 369 14.03 7.91 18.56
N GLY A 370 13.06 8.48 17.90
CA GLY A 370 13.18 8.76 16.46
C GLY A 370 12.28 9.88 15.96
N ILE A 371 12.16 9.90 14.67
CA ILE A 371 11.34 10.85 13.92
C ILE A 371 10.30 10.07 13.11
N SER A 372 9.33 10.73 12.45
CA SER A 372 8.34 10.08 11.59
C SER A 372 9.01 9.33 10.44
N SER A 373 9.29 8.05 10.63
CA SER A 373 10.04 7.21 9.69
C SER A 373 9.70 5.72 9.83
N GLY A 374 10.12 4.90 8.87
CA GLY A 374 9.94 3.45 8.92
C GLY A 374 10.56 2.76 10.14
N LEU A 375 11.63 3.35 10.74
CA LEU A 375 12.21 2.81 11.97
C LEU A 375 11.32 3.01 13.20
N SER A 376 10.60 4.13 13.28
CA SER A 376 9.62 4.36 14.36
C SER A 376 8.45 3.38 14.25
N TRP A 377 7.98 3.10 13.04
CA TRP A 377 6.97 2.07 12.78
C TRP A 377 7.49 0.67 13.15
N LEU A 378 8.76 0.37 12.84
CA LEU A 378 9.37 -0.91 13.20
C LEU A 378 9.53 -1.05 14.71
N SER A 379 9.90 0.04 15.40
CA SER A 379 10.00 0.05 16.85
C SER A 379 8.65 -0.21 17.52
N TRP A 380 7.61 0.49 17.07
CA TRP A 380 6.25 0.22 17.52
C TRP A 380 5.83 -1.23 17.25
N ALA A 381 6.11 -1.74 16.05
CA ALA A 381 5.77 -3.12 15.66
C ALA A 381 6.50 -4.17 16.52
N THR A 382 7.68 -3.86 17.05
CA THR A 382 8.45 -4.75 17.95
C THR A 382 8.07 -4.62 19.41
N GLU A 383 7.04 -3.84 19.75
CA GLU A 383 6.61 -3.56 21.14
C GLU A 383 7.70 -2.86 21.97
N THR A 384 8.60 -2.15 21.32
CA THR A 384 9.62 -1.34 22.00
C THR A 384 9.00 0.02 22.33
N PRO A 385 9.04 0.49 23.59
CA PRO A 385 8.62 1.85 23.93
C PRO A 385 9.24 2.86 22.97
N THR A 386 8.44 3.76 22.41
CA THR A 386 8.86 4.60 21.30
C THR A 386 8.55 6.06 21.57
N VAL A 387 9.56 6.92 21.44
CA VAL A 387 9.40 8.38 21.42
C VAL A 387 9.58 8.87 19.99
N ILE A 388 8.62 9.64 19.48
CA ILE A 388 8.68 10.23 18.14
C ILE A 388 8.68 11.74 18.26
N ILE A 389 9.73 12.38 17.75
CA ILE A 389 9.84 13.82 17.60
C ILE A 389 9.28 14.19 16.24
N SER A 390 8.22 15.00 16.18
CA SER A 390 7.48 15.26 14.94
C SER A 390 7.12 16.74 14.79
N GLY A 391 7.24 17.24 13.58
CA GLY A 391 6.66 18.51 13.14
C GLY A 391 5.88 18.34 11.84
N PHE A 392 6.17 17.26 11.10
CA PHE A 392 5.63 17.00 9.76
C PHE A 392 4.26 16.32 9.77
N THR A 393 4.06 15.28 10.60
CA THR A 393 2.81 14.55 10.76
C THR A 393 2.13 14.91 12.08
N ASP A 394 0.79 14.96 12.08
CA ASP A 394 0.02 15.14 13.31
C ASP A 394 0.07 13.87 14.18
N VAL A 395 -0.31 14.05 15.46
CA VAL A 395 -0.24 12.98 16.48
C VAL A 395 -1.14 11.79 16.13
N ASP A 396 -2.28 12.04 15.49
CA ASP A 396 -3.30 11.04 15.22
C ASP A 396 -3.04 10.23 13.94
N LEU A 397 -2.02 10.58 13.16
CA LEU A 397 -1.76 9.92 11.87
C LEU A 397 -0.87 8.69 11.94
N GLU A 398 -0.20 8.50 13.07
CA GLU A 398 0.72 7.40 13.34
C GLU A 398 0.29 6.65 14.62
N PRO A 399 0.87 5.48 14.96
CA PRO A 399 0.44 4.70 16.13
C PRO A 399 0.45 5.49 17.44
N ILE A 400 -0.50 5.19 18.30
CA ILE A 400 -0.67 5.82 19.62
C ILE A 400 -0.26 4.88 20.75
N ASP A 401 -0.64 3.60 20.66
CA ASP A 401 -0.36 2.62 21.72
C ASP A 401 1.14 2.33 21.85
N GLY A 402 1.71 2.62 23.03
CA GLY A 402 3.15 2.47 23.31
C GLY A 402 4.05 3.50 22.62
N VAL A 403 3.49 4.61 22.13
CA VAL A 403 4.21 5.70 21.46
C VAL A 403 3.97 7.02 22.17
N THR A 404 5.06 7.70 22.55
CA THR A 404 5.04 9.07 23.05
C THR A 404 5.39 10.02 21.91
N ARG A 405 4.52 10.98 21.62
CA ARG A 405 4.71 11.98 20.55
C ARG A 405 5.11 13.33 21.16
N ILE A 406 6.17 13.91 20.61
CA ILE A 406 6.62 15.25 20.97
C ILE A 406 6.43 16.16 19.76
N ILE A 407 5.54 17.12 19.89
CA ILE A 407 5.20 18.09 18.85
C ILE A 407 4.99 19.47 19.48
N ASN A 408 5.49 20.51 18.84
CA ASN A 408 5.21 21.87 19.25
C ASN A 408 3.97 22.41 18.51
N LYS A 409 2.84 22.50 19.21
CA LYS A 409 1.57 23.03 18.67
C LYS A 409 1.50 24.57 18.66
N ASN A 410 2.50 25.27 19.23
CA ASN A 410 2.52 26.73 19.28
C ASN A 410 3.10 27.38 18.00
N VAL A 411 3.64 26.57 17.11
CA VAL A 411 4.18 26.99 15.79
C VAL A 411 3.53 26.20 14.68
N CYS A 412 3.77 26.57 13.42
CA CYS A 412 3.27 25.78 12.30
C CYS A 412 3.75 24.33 12.39
N ASN A 413 2.85 23.38 12.11
CA ASN A 413 3.14 21.93 12.16
C ASN A 413 2.14 21.17 11.29
N SER A 414 2.29 19.84 11.21
CA SER A 414 1.34 18.93 10.53
C SER A 414 1.17 19.22 9.04
N CYS A 415 2.25 19.63 8.38
CA CYS A 415 2.26 20.00 6.95
C CYS A 415 1.79 18.87 6.04
N TRP A 416 1.99 17.62 6.42
CA TRP A 416 1.51 16.45 5.67
C TRP A 416 0.02 16.53 5.35
N SER A 417 -0.80 16.92 6.32
CA SER A 417 -2.26 16.96 6.17
C SER A 417 -2.76 18.18 5.40
N ASN A 418 -2.00 19.29 5.44
CA ASN A 418 -2.46 20.59 5.00
C ASN A 418 -1.89 21.04 3.65
N HIS A 419 -0.80 20.42 3.19
CA HIS A 419 -0.09 20.83 1.98
C HIS A 419 0.25 19.64 1.10
N ASP A 420 0.47 19.86 -0.19
CA ASP A 420 0.96 18.83 -1.10
C ASP A 420 2.46 18.65 -0.90
N PHE A 421 2.80 17.50 -0.31
CA PHE A 421 4.18 17.14 -0.06
C PHE A 421 4.93 16.89 -1.38
N ASP A 422 6.06 17.60 -1.56
CA ASP A 422 6.99 17.35 -2.66
C ASP A 422 8.17 16.51 -2.18
N PRO A 423 8.20 15.19 -2.44
CA PRO A 423 9.31 14.34 -2.06
C PRO A 423 10.60 14.61 -2.85
N GLY A 424 10.54 15.39 -3.93
CA GLY A 424 11.69 15.82 -4.72
C GLY A 424 12.42 17.04 -4.15
N ASP A 425 11.76 17.74 -3.24
CA ASP A 425 12.34 18.90 -2.57
C ASP A 425 12.85 18.51 -1.18
N TRP A 426 14.17 18.30 -1.04
CA TRP A 426 14.79 17.97 0.23
C TRP A 426 14.49 18.99 1.33
N ASN A 427 14.46 20.27 0.97
CA ASN A 427 14.22 21.41 1.88
C ASN A 427 12.75 21.84 1.92
N TRP A 428 11.82 20.96 1.57
CA TRP A 428 10.41 21.27 1.54
C TRP A 428 9.89 21.75 2.90
N CYS A 429 9.39 22.97 2.92
CA CYS A 429 8.74 23.62 4.06
C CYS A 429 7.73 24.61 3.48
N PRO A 430 6.45 24.25 3.32
CA PRO A 430 5.51 25.02 2.51
C PRO A 430 5.27 26.43 3.01
N GLU A 431 5.28 26.64 4.34
CA GLU A 431 5.00 27.93 4.95
C GLU A 431 6.25 28.83 5.06
N LEU A 432 7.40 28.25 5.42
CA LEU A 432 8.54 29.03 5.90
C LEU A 432 9.84 28.75 5.13
N LYS A 433 9.76 28.09 3.97
CA LYS A 433 10.95 27.78 3.17
C LYS A 433 11.74 29.04 2.82
N GLY A 434 13.04 28.99 3.06
CA GLY A 434 13.98 30.07 2.75
C GLY A 434 13.98 31.24 3.74
N THR A 435 13.22 31.13 4.84
CA THR A 435 13.26 32.09 5.97
C THR A 435 14.12 31.54 7.12
N GLU A 436 14.46 32.38 8.08
CA GLU A 436 15.15 31.97 9.31
C GLU A 436 14.34 30.96 10.13
N ASN A 437 13.00 31.00 10.00
CA ASN A 437 12.06 30.11 10.70
C ASN A 437 11.78 28.81 9.93
N GLN A 438 12.51 28.52 8.85
CA GLN A 438 12.36 27.26 8.14
C GLN A 438 12.56 26.08 9.12
N PHE A 439 11.60 25.13 9.11
CA PHE A 439 11.53 23.98 10.04
C PHE A 439 11.35 24.35 11.51
N GLU A 440 10.76 25.51 11.81
CA GLU A 440 10.48 25.96 13.19
C GLU A 440 9.73 24.88 14.01
N CYS A 441 8.80 24.15 13.34
CA CYS A 441 8.05 23.06 13.97
C CYS A 441 8.93 22.01 14.68
N SER A 442 10.15 21.76 14.20
CA SER A 442 11.07 20.80 14.80
C SER A 442 12.29 21.46 15.47
N LYS A 443 12.71 22.64 15.02
CA LYS A 443 13.79 23.42 15.70
C LYS A 443 13.39 23.81 17.12
N SER A 444 12.14 24.20 17.31
CA SER A 444 11.61 24.68 18.58
C SER A 444 11.32 23.59 19.63
N ILE A 445 11.39 22.32 19.24
CA ILE A 445 11.36 21.22 20.20
C ILE A 445 12.74 21.13 20.87
N THR A 446 12.79 21.41 22.19
CA THR A 446 14.05 21.43 22.93
C THR A 446 14.49 20.05 23.35
N SER A 447 15.82 19.90 23.64
CA SER A 447 16.35 18.65 24.20
C SER A 447 15.76 18.35 25.59
N ASP A 448 15.49 19.36 26.39
CA ASP A 448 14.87 19.19 27.73
C ASP A 448 13.46 18.58 27.62
N GLN A 449 12.64 19.04 26.67
CA GLN A 449 11.32 18.45 26.42
C GLN A 449 11.42 16.96 26.06
N VAL A 450 12.39 16.58 25.23
CA VAL A 450 12.62 15.18 24.84
C VAL A 450 13.13 14.38 26.05
N ILE A 451 14.09 14.90 26.79
CA ILE A 451 14.65 14.27 28.00
C ILE A 451 13.58 14.06 29.07
N ASP A 452 12.66 15.01 29.23
CA ASP A 452 11.59 14.88 30.21
C ASP A 452 10.60 13.76 29.86
N GLU A 453 10.31 13.54 28.57
CA GLU A 453 9.52 12.38 28.15
C GLU A 453 10.32 11.07 28.34
N ILE A 454 11.62 11.06 28.03
CA ILE A 454 12.47 9.89 28.25
C ILE A 454 12.47 9.48 29.73
N LYS A 455 12.60 10.43 30.68
CA LYS A 455 12.60 10.18 32.15
C LYS A 455 11.32 9.49 32.65
N LYS A 456 10.21 9.61 31.92
CA LYS A 456 8.93 8.94 32.27
C LYS A 456 8.91 7.48 31.86
N LEU A 457 9.78 7.09 30.93
CA LEU A 457 9.78 5.78 30.30
C LEU A 457 10.90 4.86 30.79
N ILE A 458 12.05 5.43 31.22
CA ILE A 458 13.26 4.69 31.65
C ILE A 458 13.95 5.32 32.87
#